data_756ef5da46091d524f6402df4ac65b32
#
_entry.id   756ef5da46091d524f6402df4ac65b32
#
_cell.length_a   1.000
_cell.length_b   1.000
_cell.length_c   1.000
_cell.angle_alpha   90.00
_cell.angle_beta   90.00
_cell.angle_gamma   90.00
#
_symmetry.space_group_name_H-M   'P 1'
#
loop_
_entity.id
_entity.type
_entity.pdbx_description
1 polymer ?
#
loop_
_entity_poly.entity_id
_entity_poly.type
_entity_poly.pdbx_seq_one_letter_code
_entity_poly.pdbx_strand_id
1 'polypeptide(L)'
;DEEKNLTAYHEAGHAIVARTLPKHMPIHEVTIIPRGRAGGYTMYLPEDDNMFDTKTSMYNHIVSCMGGRVAEKLKLDDISIGASGDIKQATAIAREMITKYGFSDKLGAVNYGGDDEVFLGNDFTAHKNYSEHTAQEIDEEIKRLIDEAYEEAMRILTEHDSVLESVAKALLLVETIDGQQFEDLYTGRITAEDLRESVEKADEEKKAKDEKEAKEREELRQEEERRLMEELKKYDSDYLGEDEAPETEQPHSQ
;
A
#
# COMPACT_ATOMS: atom_id res chain seq x y z
N ASP A 1 -17.26 2.44 -11.16
CA ASP A 1 -17.93 1.63 -10.23
C ASP A 1 -17.70 0.13 -10.35
N GLU A 2 -17.74 -0.53 -11.52
CA GLU A 2 -17.39 -1.94 -11.67
C GLU A 2 -15.90 -2.20 -11.35
N GLU A 3 -15.02 -1.33 -11.80
CA GLU A 3 -13.58 -1.42 -11.56
C GLU A 3 -13.23 -1.26 -10.07
N LYS A 4 -13.89 -0.34 -9.36
CA LYS A 4 -13.73 -0.21 -7.90
C LYS A 4 -14.21 -1.46 -7.16
N ASN A 5 -15.32 -2.03 -7.59
CA ASN A 5 -15.86 -3.26 -6.99
C ASN A 5 -14.88 -4.43 -7.18
N LEU A 6 -14.36 -4.58 -8.40
CA LEU A 6 -13.36 -5.61 -8.72
C LEU A 6 -12.11 -5.43 -7.83
N THR A 7 -11.56 -4.22 -7.75
CA THR A 7 -10.39 -3.92 -6.92
C THR A 7 -10.66 -4.20 -5.44
N ALA A 8 -11.85 -3.86 -4.92
CA ALA A 8 -12.20 -4.08 -3.52
C ALA A 8 -12.19 -5.57 -3.16
N TYR A 9 -12.77 -6.43 -3.98
CA TYR A 9 -12.72 -7.87 -3.76
C TYR A 9 -11.32 -8.43 -3.94
N HIS A 10 -10.57 -7.95 -4.91
CA HIS A 10 -9.18 -8.35 -5.16
C HIS A 10 -8.30 -8.09 -3.93
N GLU A 11 -8.25 -6.86 -3.43
CA GLU A 11 -7.44 -6.50 -2.26
C GLU A 11 -7.96 -7.16 -0.97
N ALA A 12 -9.28 -7.25 -0.78
CA ALA A 12 -9.86 -7.99 0.33
C ALA A 12 -9.44 -9.47 0.31
N GLY A 13 -9.38 -10.08 -0.88
CA GLY A 13 -8.91 -11.45 -1.06
C GLY A 13 -7.48 -11.67 -0.60
N HIS A 14 -6.56 -10.79 -1.00
CA HIS A 14 -5.17 -10.81 -0.54
C HIS A 14 -5.08 -10.69 0.98
N ALA A 15 -5.77 -9.71 1.56
CA ALA A 15 -5.73 -9.43 2.98
C ALA A 15 -6.25 -10.61 3.83
N ILE A 16 -7.38 -11.21 3.45
CA ILE A 16 -7.98 -12.32 4.19
C ILE A 16 -7.14 -13.59 4.10
N VAL A 17 -6.64 -13.93 2.91
CA VAL A 17 -5.74 -15.07 2.74
C VAL A 17 -4.50 -14.91 3.59
N ALA A 18 -3.86 -13.73 3.51
CA ALA A 18 -2.68 -13.42 4.29
C ALA A 18 -2.93 -13.55 5.80
N ARG A 19 -4.01 -12.98 6.32
CA ARG A 19 -4.36 -13.02 7.74
C ARG A 19 -4.65 -14.43 8.26
N THR A 20 -5.21 -15.27 7.41
CA THR A 20 -5.59 -16.65 7.80
C THR A 20 -4.40 -17.60 7.87
N LEU A 21 -3.38 -17.36 7.04
CA LEU A 21 -2.20 -18.21 6.95
C LEU A 21 -1.28 -18.04 8.18
N PRO A 22 -0.75 -19.14 8.74
CA PRO A 22 0.19 -19.05 9.86
C PRO A 22 1.51 -18.43 9.40
N LYS A 23 2.13 -17.63 10.26
CA LYS A 23 3.42 -16.95 10.00
C LYS A 23 3.43 -16.01 8.78
N HIS A 24 2.27 -15.51 8.41
CA HIS A 24 2.19 -14.43 7.44
C HIS A 24 2.41 -13.07 8.14
N MET A 25 2.92 -12.09 7.38
CA MET A 25 3.14 -10.74 7.90
C MET A 25 1.79 -10.08 8.22
N PRO A 26 1.70 -9.30 9.33
CA PRO A 26 0.49 -8.54 9.64
C PRO A 26 0.11 -7.59 8.52
N ILE A 27 -1.18 -7.42 8.33
CA ILE A 27 -1.73 -6.39 7.44
C ILE A 27 -1.48 -5.03 8.07
N HIS A 28 -0.89 -4.11 7.32
CA HIS A 28 -0.70 -2.72 7.73
C HIS A 28 -1.78 -1.81 7.15
N GLU A 29 -2.06 -1.94 5.87
CA GLU A 29 -3.03 -1.13 5.14
C GLU A 29 -3.57 -1.91 3.95
N VAL A 30 -4.86 -1.73 3.67
CA VAL A 30 -5.51 -2.20 2.45
C VAL A 30 -6.21 -1.01 1.80
N THR A 31 -5.97 -0.76 0.52
CA THR A 31 -6.54 0.40 -0.18
C THR A 31 -6.91 0.07 -1.63
N ILE A 32 -7.99 0.70 -2.08
CA ILE A 32 -8.42 0.69 -3.48
C ILE A 32 -8.13 2.01 -4.20
N ILE A 33 -7.33 2.88 -3.58
CA ILE A 33 -6.88 4.11 -4.22
C ILE A 33 -5.71 3.77 -5.14
N PRO A 34 -5.85 4.05 -6.46
CA PRO A 34 -4.81 3.69 -7.41
C PRO A 34 -3.46 4.36 -7.13
N ARG A 35 -2.37 3.59 -7.25
CA ARG A 35 -1.00 4.13 -7.23
C ARG A 35 -0.21 3.63 -8.43
N GLY A 36 0.15 4.54 -9.31
CA GLY A 36 0.86 4.22 -10.53
C GLY A 36 0.03 3.35 -11.47
N ARG A 37 0.41 2.07 -11.64
CA ARG A 37 -0.32 1.11 -12.49
C ARG A 37 -1.17 0.13 -11.68
N ALA A 38 -1.07 0.15 -10.36
CA ALA A 38 -1.88 -0.70 -9.49
C ALA A 38 -3.22 -0.02 -9.21
N GLY A 39 -4.32 -0.76 -9.31
CA GLY A 39 -5.68 -0.30 -8.98
C GLY A 39 -5.90 -0.14 -7.49
N GLY A 40 -5.15 -0.91 -6.67
CA GLY A 40 -5.12 -0.88 -5.21
C GLY A 40 -3.82 -1.52 -4.72
N TYR A 41 -3.70 -1.72 -3.41
CA TYR A 41 -2.63 -2.54 -2.82
C TYR A 41 -2.98 -2.99 -1.40
N THR A 42 -2.43 -4.14 -1.03
CA THR A 42 -2.40 -4.65 0.33
C THR A 42 -0.96 -4.59 0.85
N MET A 43 -0.74 -3.81 1.92
CA MET A 43 0.59 -3.63 2.51
C MET A 43 0.75 -4.51 3.75
N TYR A 44 1.88 -5.18 3.81
CA TYR A 44 2.31 -5.99 4.94
C TYR A 44 3.53 -5.36 5.60
N LEU A 45 3.61 -5.39 6.93
CA LEU A 45 4.79 -4.97 7.67
C LEU A 45 5.33 -6.15 8.47
N PRO A 46 6.63 -6.50 8.32
CA PRO A 46 7.25 -7.50 9.16
C PRO A 46 7.31 -6.99 10.61
N GLU A 47 6.85 -7.81 11.56
CA GLU A 47 7.00 -7.53 13.00
C GLU A 47 8.41 -7.85 13.52
N ASP A 48 9.09 -8.78 12.86
CA ASP A 48 10.43 -9.26 13.24
C ASP A 48 11.38 -9.22 12.04
N ASP A 49 12.65 -8.93 12.30
CA ASP A 49 13.77 -9.12 11.36
C ASP A 49 14.06 -10.62 11.17
N ASN A 50 13.15 -11.35 10.55
CA ASN A 50 13.40 -12.73 10.19
C ASN A 50 14.51 -12.82 9.14
N MET A 51 15.66 -13.35 9.54
CA MET A 51 16.86 -13.42 8.71
C MET A 51 16.74 -14.49 7.60
N PHE A 52 15.79 -15.40 7.70
CA PHE A 52 15.64 -16.52 6.75
C PHE A 52 14.17 -16.82 6.44
N ASP A 53 13.85 -16.91 5.16
CA ASP A 53 12.61 -17.49 4.69
C ASP A 53 12.63 -19.03 4.84
N THR A 54 11.49 -19.58 5.18
CA THR A 54 11.29 -21.03 5.24
C THR A 54 10.45 -21.52 4.06
N LYS A 55 10.48 -22.84 3.78
CA LYS A 55 9.58 -23.46 2.78
C LYS A 55 8.12 -23.05 3.01
N THR A 56 7.68 -23.02 4.28
CA THR A 56 6.32 -22.63 4.64
C THR A 56 6.03 -21.15 4.41
N SER A 57 6.96 -20.24 4.77
CA SER A 57 6.74 -18.80 4.55
C SER A 57 6.67 -18.46 3.07
N MET A 58 7.55 -19.04 2.26
CA MET A 58 7.52 -18.87 0.80
C MET A 58 6.25 -19.43 0.16
N TYR A 59 5.81 -20.62 0.60
CA TYR A 59 4.56 -21.21 0.13
C TYR A 59 3.35 -20.35 0.49
N ASN A 60 3.27 -19.88 1.74
CA ASN A 60 2.21 -18.97 2.19
C ASN A 60 2.18 -17.68 1.37
N HIS A 61 3.35 -17.17 0.94
CA HIS A 61 3.41 -16.02 0.07
C HIS A 61 2.79 -16.32 -1.31
N ILE A 62 3.04 -17.51 -1.89
CA ILE A 62 2.39 -17.94 -3.13
C ILE A 62 0.88 -17.99 -2.95
N VAL A 63 0.39 -18.58 -1.84
CA VAL A 63 -1.05 -18.66 -1.54
C VAL A 63 -1.67 -17.26 -1.44
N SER A 64 -0.99 -16.33 -0.75
CA SER A 64 -1.42 -14.94 -0.64
C SER A 64 -1.51 -14.24 -2.00
N CYS A 65 -0.56 -14.47 -2.91
CA CYS A 65 -0.61 -13.95 -4.27
C CYS A 65 -1.85 -14.44 -5.06
N MET A 66 -2.39 -15.61 -4.74
CA MET A 66 -3.60 -16.13 -5.40
C MET A 66 -4.89 -15.48 -4.88
N GLY A 67 -4.84 -14.84 -3.70
CA GLY A 67 -6.03 -14.31 -3.00
C GLY A 67 -6.89 -13.39 -3.84
N GLY A 68 -6.29 -12.40 -4.51
CA GLY A 68 -7.03 -11.44 -5.34
C GLY A 68 -7.79 -12.11 -6.49
N ARG A 69 -7.10 -12.95 -7.26
CA ARG A 69 -7.69 -13.68 -8.40
C ARG A 69 -8.80 -14.62 -7.96
N VAL A 70 -8.62 -15.27 -6.83
CA VAL A 70 -9.62 -16.20 -6.27
C VAL A 70 -10.86 -15.42 -5.79
N ALA A 71 -10.68 -14.28 -5.15
CA ALA A 71 -11.80 -13.43 -4.72
C ALA A 71 -12.62 -12.92 -5.93
N GLU A 72 -11.96 -12.47 -7.01
CA GLU A 72 -12.62 -12.11 -8.26
C GLU A 72 -13.48 -13.29 -8.77
N LYS A 73 -12.89 -14.48 -8.86
CA LYS A 73 -13.59 -15.68 -9.36
C LYS A 73 -14.79 -16.06 -8.49
N LEU A 74 -14.68 -15.97 -7.17
CA LEU A 74 -15.76 -16.33 -6.24
C LEU A 74 -16.94 -15.34 -6.28
N LYS A 75 -16.65 -14.03 -6.44
CA LYS A 75 -17.63 -12.97 -6.25
C LYS A 75 -18.16 -12.37 -7.55
N LEU A 76 -17.35 -12.34 -8.58
CA LEU A 76 -17.69 -11.70 -9.85
C LEU A 76 -17.92 -12.72 -10.98
N ASP A 77 -17.67 -13.99 -10.71
CA ASP A 77 -17.68 -15.10 -11.69
C ASP A 77 -16.83 -14.82 -12.95
N ASP A 78 -15.91 -13.89 -12.84
CA ASP A 78 -14.97 -13.47 -13.89
C ASP A 78 -13.60 -13.22 -13.27
N ILE A 79 -12.57 -13.02 -14.09
CA ILE A 79 -11.20 -12.76 -13.69
C ILE A 79 -10.60 -11.67 -14.56
N SER A 80 -9.92 -10.74 -13.92
CA SER A 80 -9.28 -9.62 -14.60
C SER A 80 -7.81 -9.88 -14.94
N ILE A 81 -7.26 -8.99 -15.75
CA ILE A 81 -5.80 -8.94 -15.99
C ILE A 81 -5.04 -8.32 -14.81
N GLY A 82 -5.74 -7.77 -13.81
CA GLY A 82 -5.16 -7.14 -12.63
C GLY A 82 -4.21 -8.07 -11.86
N ALA A 83 -4.60 -9.34 -11.74
CA ALA A 83 -3.79 -10.38 -11.09
C ALA A 83 -2.50 -10.79 -11.85
N SER A 84 -2.15 -10.14 -12.96
CA SER A 84 -0.95 -10.52 -13.74
C SER A 84 0.35 -10.33 -12.96
N GLY A 85 0.43 -9.31 -12.12
CA GLY A 85 1.54 -9.05 -11.21
C GLY A 85 1.71 -10.17 -10.18
N ASP A 86 0.61 -10.56 -9.55
CA ASP A 86 0.56 -11.61 -8.52
C ASP A 86 0.95 -12.96 -9.07
N ILE A 87 0.44 -13.32 -10.26
CA ILE A 87 0.80 -14.56 -10.95
C ILE A 87 2.30 -14.58 -11.26
N LYS A 88 2.85 -13.46 -11.74
CA LYS A 88 4.28 -13.33 -12.02
C LYS A 88 5.10 -13.52 -10.75
N GLN A 89 4.73 -12.88 -9.66
CA GLN A 89 5.40 -12.99 -8.36
C GLN A 89 5.32 -14.41 -7.80
N ALA A 90 4.14 -15.01 -7.78
CA ALA A 90 3.94 -16.38 -7.34
C ALA A 90 4.79 -17.38 -8.14
N THR A 91 4.83 -17.22 -9.46
CA THR A 91 5.64 -18.07 -10.33
C THR A 91 7.15 -17.91 -10.08
N ALA A 92 7.61 -16.69 -9.81
CA ALA A 92 9.01 -16.42 -9.48
C ALA A 92 9.39 -17.10 -8.15
N ILE A 93 8.57 -16.94 -7.11
CA ILE A 93 8.78 -17.59 -5.80
C ILE A 93 8.77 -19.12 -5.94
N ALA A 94 7.80 -19.68 -6.64
CA ALA A 94 7.72 -21.12 -6.85
C ALA A 94 8.97 -21.64 -7.59
N ARG A 95 9.45 -20.92 -8.60
CA ARG A 95 10.67 -21.26 -9.32
C ARG A 95 11.90 -21.24 -8.42
N GLU A 96 12.07 -20.23 -7.59
CA GLU A 96 13.18 -20.17 -6.62
C GLU A 96 13.11 -21.31 -5.60
N MET A 97 11.92 -21.62 -5.07
CA MET A 97 11.71 -22.75 -4.16
C MET A 97 12.22 -24.07 -4.77
N ILE A 98 11.92 -24.29 -6.04
CA ILE A 98 12.27 -25.54 -6.72
C ILE A 98 13.72 -25.54 -7.17
N THR A 99 14.19 -24.47 -7.84
CA THR A 99 15.49 -24.49 -8.52
C THR A 99 16.64 -24.01 -7.65
N LYS A 100 16.41 -23.09 -6.72
CA LYS A 100 17.45 -22.46 -5.92
C LYS A 100 17.57 -23.07 -4.52
N TYR A 101 16.44 -23.30 -3.87
CA TYR A 101 16.42 -23.76 -2.48
C TYR A 101 16.17 -25.26 -2.29
N GLY A 102 15.92 -25.99 -3.36
CA GLY A 102 15.75 -27.45 -3.32
C GLY A 102 14.55 -27.88 -2.46
N PHE A 103 13.44 -27.15 -2.49
CA PHE A 103 12.25 -27.40 -1.67
C PHE A 103 11.25 -28.39 -2.34
N SER A 104 11.61 -29.01 -3.44
CA SER A 104 10.82 -30.09 -4.06
C SER A 104 11.22 -31.46 -3.49
N ASP A 105 10.22 -32.21 -3.03
CA ASP A 105 10.44 -33.58 -2.58
C ASP A 105 10.74 -34.52 -3.77
N LYS A 106 10.26 -34.19 -4.98
CA LYS A 106 10.50 -34.94 -6.23
C LYS A 106 11.90 -34.74 -6.77
N LEU A 107 12.39 -33.49 -6.79
CA LEU A 107 13.67 -33.10 -7.35
C LEU A 107 14.82 -33.14 -6.32
N GLY A 108 14.48 -33.21 -5.02
CA GLY A 108 15.43 -33.27 -3.92
C GLY A 108 16.16 -31.94 -3.66
N ALA A 109 17.11 -31.98 -2.73
CA ALA A 109 17.90 -30.84 -2.31
C ALA A 109 19.05 -30.58 -3.30
N VAL A 110 18.71 -30.25 -4.54
CA VAL A 110 19.65 -29.97 -5.64
C VAL A 110 19.43 -28.53 -6.11
N ASN A 111 20.52 -27.81 -6.34
CA ASN A 111 20.48 -26.47 -6.95
C ASN A 111 20.50 -26.61 -8.47
N TYR A 112 19.37 -26.31 -9.11
CA TYR A 112 19.19 -26.24 -10.55
C TYR A 112 19.25 -24.80 -11.08
N GLY A 113 19.38 -23.81 -10.19
CA GLY A 113 19.62 -22.42 -10.58
C GLY A 113 20.98 -22.31 -11.25
N GLY A 114 21.05 -21.67 -12.41
CA GLY A 114 22.34 -21.32 -13.01
C GLY A 114 23.10 -20.39 -12.07
N ASP A 115 24.43 -20.48 -12.08
CA ASP A 115 25.27 -19.54 -11.34
C ASP A 115 24.87 -18.11 -11.68
N ASP A 116 24.52 -17.34 -10.66
CA ASP A 116 24.27 -15.92 -10.78
C ASP A 116 25.52 -15.27 -11.39
N GLU A 117 25.40 -14.80 -12.63
CA GLU A 117 26.24 -13.80 -13.27
C GLU A 117 27.76 -14.03 -13.25
N VAL A 118 28.26 -14.73 -14.22
CA VAL A 118 29.59 -14.38 -14.74
C VAL A 118 29.41 -13.24 -15.73
N PHE A 119 29.67 -12.04 -15.28
CA PHE A 119 29.73 -10.81 -16.08
C PHE A 119 30.95 -10.87 -16.99
N LEU A 120 30.86 -11.56 -18.08
CA LEU A 120 31.86 -11.56 -19.15
C LEU A 120 31.15 -11.39 -20.50
N GLY A 121 30.96 -10.13 -20.87
CA GLY A 121 30.86 -9.68 -22.25
C GLY A 121 29.87 -10.43 -23.16
N ASN A 122 28.71 -9.84 -23.37
CA ASN A 122 27.86 -9.93 -24.58
C ASN A 122 27.23 -11.28 -24.98
N ASP A 123 27.17 -12.28 -24.11
CA ASP A 123 26.43 -13.51 -24.41
C ASP A 123 25.39 -13.80 -23.30
N PHE A 124 24.15 -13.40 -23.56
CA PHE A 124 22.98 -13.61 -22.68
C PHE A 124 22.36 -15.01 -22.85
N THR A 125 23.15 -16.04 -23.10
CA THR A 125 22.64 -17.41 -23.07
C THR A 125 22.79 -17.99 -21.69
N ALA A 126 21.71 -17.96 -20.88
CA ALA A 126 21.62 -18.76 -19.68
C ALA A 126 21.72 -20.24 -20.05
N HIS A 127 22.89 -20.84 -19.84
CA HIS A 127 23.10 -22.27 -20.07
C HIS A 127 22.33 -23.03 -18.96
N LYS A 128 21.34 -23.84 -19.36
CA LYS A 128 20.69 -24.80 -18.48
C LYS A 128 21.74 -25.86 -18.08
N ASN A 129 21.96 -26.02 -16.77
CA ASN A 129 22.88 -27.01 -16.19
C ASN A 129 22.25 -28.40 -16.04
N TYR A 130 21.05 -28.64 -16.59
CA TYR A 130 20.26 -29.85 -16.43
C TYR A 130 19.59 -30.29 -17.72
N SER A 131 19.20 -31.56 -17.79
CA SER A 131 18.57 -32.17 -18.95
C SER A 131 17.18 -31.62 -19.25
N GLU A 132 16.68 -31.81 -20.48
CA GLU A 132 15.30 -31.46 -20.85
C GLU A 132 14.27 -32.23 -19.99
N HIS A 133 14.56 -33.45 -19.56
CA HIS A 133 13.74 -34.20 -18.65
C HIS A 133 13.60 -33.49 -17.29
N THR A 134 14.71 -33.06 -16.71
CA THR A 134 14.72 -32.29 -15.45
C THR A 134 14.02 -30.92 -15.63
N ALA A 135 14.16 -30.28 -16.79
CA ALA A 135 13.43 -29.04 -17.09
C ALA A 135 11.89 -29.27 -17.04
N GLN A 136 11.42 -30.36 -17.63
CA GLN A 136 10.03 -30.72 -17.59
C GLN A 136 9.55 -30.98 -16.14
N GLU A 137 10.34 -31.69 -15.34
CA GLU A 137 10.01 -31.94 -13.92
C GLU A 137 9.96 -30.65 -13.10
N ILE A 138 10.84 -29.67 -13.37
CA ILE A 138 10.82 -28.35 -12.74
C ILE A 138 9.52 -27.63 -13.11
N ASP A 139 9.11 -27.62 -14.36
CA ASP A 139 7.88 -26.97 -14.81
C ASP A 139 6.63 -27.62 -14.19
N GLU A 140 6.62 -28.96 -14.08
CA GLU A 140 5.55 -29.71 -13.42
C GLU A 140 5.45 -29.35 -11.92
N GLU A 141 6.58 -29.26 -11.21
CA GLU A 141 6.64 -28.91 -9.79
C GLU A 141 6.22 -27.46 -9.53
N ILE A 142 6.64 -26.50 -10.39
CA ILE A 142 6.19 -25.11 -10.31
C ILE A 142 4.66 -25.05 -10.49
N LYS A 143 4.15 -25.71 -11.53
CA LYS A 143 2.70 -25.76 -11.78
C LYS A 143 1.95 -26.36 -10.60
N ARG A 144 2.43 -27.46 -10.03
CA ARG A 144 1.84 -28.12 -8.88
C ARG A 144 1.73 -27.16 -7.68
N LEU A 145 2.82 -26.44 -7.34
CA LEU A 145 2.81 -25.46 -6.24
C LEU A 145 1.80 -24.34 -6.46
N ILE A 146 1.68 -23.83 -7.68
CA ILE A 146 0.71 -22.78 -8.01
C ILE A 146 -0.72 -23.30 -7.92
N ASP A 147 -1.01 -24.50 -8.47
CA ASP A 147 -2.32 -25.12 -8.41
C ASP A 147 -2.75 -25.38 -6.95
N GLU A 148 -1.85 -25.94 -6.12
CA GLU A 148 -2.12 -26.19 -4.69
C GLU A 148 -2.35 -24.88 -3.92
N ALA A 149 -1.58 -23.83 -4.22
CA ALA A 149 -1.76 -22.51 -3.61
C ALA A 149 -3.08 -21.86 -4.01
N TYR A 150 -3.50 -22.03 -5.26
CA TYR A 150 -4.80 -21.56 -5.73
C TYR A 150 -5.96 -22.26 -5.01
N GLU A 151 -5.89 -23.60 -4.87
CA GLU A 151 -6.90 -24.38 -4.15
C GLU A 151 -6.95 -24.00 -2.66
N GLU A 152 -5.81 -23.77 -2.02
CA GLU A 152 -5.76 -23.34 -0.62
C GLU A 152 -6.35 -21.93 -0.45
N ALA A 153 -6.06 -20.98 -1.34
CA ALA A 153 -6.68 -19.66 -1.34
C ALA A 153 -8.20 -19.76 -1.54
N MET A 154 -8.66 -20.65 -2.45
CA MET A 154 -10.07 -20.92 -2.71
C MET A 154 -10.77 -21.46 -1.45
N ARG A 155 -10.15 -22.42 -0.75
CA ARG A 155 -10.65 -22.98 0.51
C ARG A 155 -10.79 -21.87 1.56
N ILE A 156 -9.73 -21.09 1.77
CA ILE A 156 -9.71 -20.01 2.77
C ILE A 156 -10.82 -18.99 2.50
N LEU A 157 -10.93 -18.49 1.26
CA LEU A 157 -11.92 -17.46 0.94
C LEU A 157 -13.36 -18.00 0.94
N THR A 158 -13.56 -19.27 0.62
CA THR A 158 -14.87 -19.92 0.76
C THR A 158 -15.29 -20.03 2.23
N GLU A 159 -14.37 -20.42 3.12
CA GLU A 159 -14.61 -20.47 4.57
C GLU A 159 -14.85 -19.09 5.19
N HIS A 160 -14.27 -18.04 4.61
CA HIS A 160 -14.38 -16.64 5.08
C HIS A 160 -15.25 -15.76 4.17
N ASP A 161 -16.23 -16.34 3.48
CA ASP A 161 -17.05 -15.65 2.48
C ASP A 161 -17.73 -14.38 3.03
N SER A 162 -18.30 -14.46 4.24
CA SER A 162 -18.93 -13.30 4.90
C SER A 162 -17.93 -12.20 5.28
N VAL A 163 -16.70 -12.58 5.63
CA VAL A 163 -15.63 -11.63 5.92
C VAL A 163 -15.18 -10.93 4.63
N LEU A 164 -15.08 -11.68 3.52
CA LEU A 164 -14.76 -11.14 2.21
C LEU A 164 -15.76 -10.06 1.78
N GLU A 165 -17.07 -10.32 1.96
CA GLU A 165 -18.12 -9.33 1.72
C GLU A 165 -17.97 -8.10 2.60
N SER A 166 -17.71 -8.28 3.91
CA SER A 166 -17.60 -7.19 4.87
C SER A 166 -16.40 -6.29 4.56
N VAL A 167 -15.23 -6.87 4.29
CA VAL A 167 -14.00 -6.12 3.98
C VAL A 167 -14.11 -5.40 2.63
N ALA A 168 -14.61 -6.08 1.59
CA ALA A 168 -14.82 -5.45 0.29
C ALA A 168 -15.80 -4.27 0.38
N LYS A 169 -16.91 -4.44 1.12
CA LYS A 169 -17.87 -3.37 1.36
C LYS A 169 -17.25 -2.19 2.11
N ALA A 170 -16.43 -2.44 3.13
CA ALA A 170 -15.71 -1.39 3.86
C ALA A 170 -14.79 -0.62 2.91
N LEU A 171 -14.01 -1.30 2.07
CA LEU A 171 -13.16 -0.66 1.06
C LEU A 171 -13.94 0.19 0.08
N LEU A 172 -15.14 -0.23 -0.33
CA LEU A 172 -16.00 0.58 -1.20
C LEU A 172 -16.53 1.84 -0.51
N LEU A 173 -16.67 1.83 0.82
CA LEU A 173 -17.19 2.95 1.60
C LEU A 173 -16.11 3.95 2.01
N VAL A 174 -14.92 3.48 2.44
CA VAL A 174 -13.88 4.34 3.01
C VAL A 174 -12.57 4.35 2.19
N GLU A 175 -12.48 3.56 1.12
CA GLU A 175 -11.39 3.42 0.14
C GLU A 175 -10.06 2.93 0.73
N THR A 176 -9.79 3.12 2.02
CA THR A 176 -8.58 2.67 2.71
C THR A 176 -8.92 2.25 4.13
N ILE A 177 -8.41 1.10 4.55
CA ILE A 177 -8.51 0.57 5.91
C ILE A 177 -7.13 0.26 6.46
N ASP A 178 -6.87 0.63 7.70
CA ASP A 178 -5.64 0.26 8.41
C ASP A 178 -5.70 -1.16 8.99
N GLY A 179 -4.55 -1.64 9.52
CA GLY A 179 -4.46 -3.00 10.04
C GLY A 179 -5.39 -3.28 11.21
N GLN A 180 -5.67 -2.29 12.09
CA GLN A 180 -6.60 -2.47 13.21
C GLN A 180 -8.05 -2.52 12.73
N GLN A 181 -8.44 -1.64 11.83
CA GLN A 181 -9.75 -1.63 11.19
C GLN A 181 -10.02 -2.92 10.42
N PHE A 182 -9.00 -3.43 9.71
CA PHE A 182 -9.08 -4.72 9.04
C PHE A 182 -9.29 -5.87 10.05
N GLU A 183 -8.54 -5.92 11.15
CA GLU A 183 -8.68 -6.94 12.19
C GLU A 183 -10.05 -6.90 12.87
N ASP A 184 -10.60 -5.70 13.09
CA ASP A 184 -11.93 -5.52 13.67
C ASP A 184 -13.05 -5.99 12.72
N LEU A 185 -12.91 -5.75 11.41
CA LEU A 185 -13.80 -6.29 10.38
C LEU A 185 -13.66 -7.81 10.27
N TYR A 186 -12.42 -8.32 10.23
CA TYR A 186 -12.12 -9.75 10.10
C TYR A 186 -12.71 -10.57 11.26
N THR A 187 -12.64 -10.04 12.48
CA THR A 187 -13.19 -10.69 13.68
C THR A 187 -14.66 -10.40 13.93
N GLY A 188 -15.30 -9.57 13.10
CA GLY A 188 -16.70 -9.17 13.23
C GLY A 188 -16.99 -8.27 14.43
N ARG A 189 -15.98 -7.56 14.97
CA ARG A 189 -16.16 -6.58 16.05
C ARG A 189 -16.87 -5.32 15.59
N ILE A 190 -16.67 -4.95 14.33
CA ILE A 190 -17.35 -3.82 13.68
C ILE A 190 -17.91 -4.26 12.33
N THR A 191 -18.89 -3.53 11.84
CA THR A 191 -19.41 -3.65 10.47
C THR A 191 -18.76 -2.60 9.56
N ALA A 192 -18.93 -2.76 8.24
CA ALA A 192 -18.48 -1.76 7.28
C ALA A 192 -19.16 -0.40 7.47
N GLU A 193 -20.42 -0.39 7.92
CA GLU A 193 -21.18 0.80 8.25
C GLU A 193 -20.64 1.51 9.49
N ASP A 194 -20.35 0.76 10.55
CA ASP A 194 -19.76 1.31 11.78
C ASP A 194 -18.42 1.98 11.48
N LEU A 195 -17.60 1.34 10.63
CA LEU A 195 -16.33 1.89 10.20
C LEU A 195 -16.52 3.21 9.45
N ARG A 196 -17.45 3.25 8.48
CA ARG A 196 -17.75 4.47 7.73
C ARG A 196 -18.14 5.61 8.65
N GLU A 197 -19.08 5.37 9.60
CA GLU A 197 -19.50 6.39 10.55
C GLU A 197 -18.35 6.92 11.42
N SER A 198 -17.43 6.04 11.81
CA SER A 198 -16.27 6.44 12.61
C SER A 198 -15.28 7.29 11.81
N VAL A 199 -15.05 6.96 10.55
CA VAL A 199 -14.18 7.73 9.64
C VAL A 199 -14.79 9.10 9.34
N GLU A 200 -16.10 9.16 9.01
CA GLU A 200 -16.81 10.42 8.77
C GLU A 200 -16.71 11.37 9.98
N LYS A 201 -16.91 10.86 11.21
CA LYS A 201 -16.76 11.65 12.46
C LYS A 201 -15.34 12.15 12.66
N ALA A 202 -14.34 11.29 12.43
CA ALA A 202 -12.93 11.67 12.56
C ALA A 202 -12.54 12.77 11.55
N ASP A 203 -13.05 12.69 10.33
CA ASP A 203 -12.82 13.70 9.28
C ASP A 203 -13.50 15.04 9.61
N GLU A 204 -14.70 15.02 10.18
CA GLU A 204 -15.40 16.22 10.64
C GLU A 204 -14.65 16.90 11.80
N GLU A 205 -14.20 16.13 12.79
CA GLU A 205 -13.40 16.63 13.92
C GLU A 205 -12.08 17.23 13.44
N LYS A 206 -11.40 16.56 12.50
CA LYS A 206 -10.16 17.06 11.91
C LYS A 206 -10.37 18.37 11.15
N LYS A 207 -11.41 18.46 10.32
CA LYS A 207 -11.76 19.70 9.60
C LYS A 207 -12.04 20.84 10.56
N ALA A 208 -12.82 20.60 11.62
CA ALA A 208 -13.11 21.62 12.63
C ALA A 208 -11.84 22.09 13.36
N LYS A 209 -10.91 21.18 13.65
CA LYS A 209 -9.61 21.52 14.25
C LYS A 209 -8.75 22.34 13.31
N ASP A 210 -8.62 21.90 12.05
CA ASP A 210 -7.82 22.60 11.03
C ASP A 210 -8.36 24.02 10.76
N GLU A 211 -9.69 24.19 10.71
CA GLU A 211 -10.32 25.50 10.58
C GLU A 211 -10.04 26.41 11.79
N LYS A 212 -10.05 25.86 13.01
CA LYS A 212 -9.72 26.60 14.22
C LYS A 212 -8.26 27.05 14.21
N GLU A 213 -7.33 26.15 13.91
CA GLU A 213 -5.90 26.46 13.82
C GLU A 213 -5.62 27.49 12.71
N ALA A 214 -6.32 27.43 11.58
CA ALA A 214 -6.20 28.41 10.50
C ALA A 214 -6.67 29.79 10.93
N LYS A 215 -7.78 29.90 11.67
CA LYS A 215 -8.28 31.18 12.24
C LYS A 215 -7.31 31.77 13.25
N GLU A 216 -6.82 30.98 14.21
CA GLU A 216 -5.84 31.42 15.19
C GLU A 216 -4.55 31.92 14.52
N ARG A 217 -4.08 31.25 13.48
CA ARG A 217 -2.90 31.66 12.71
C ARG A 217 -3.13 32.96 11.94
N GLU A 218 -4.32 33.16 11.41
CA GLU A 218 -4.68 34.40 10.70
C GLU A 218 -4.82 35.58 11.68
N GLU A 219 -5.40 35.38 12.86
CA GLU A 219 -5.49 36.41 13.92
C GLU A 219 -4.11 36.83 14.41
N LEU A 220 -3.19 35.89 14.63
CA LEU A 220 -1.79 36.16 14.98
C LEU A 220 -1.08 36.98 13.91
N ARG A 221 -1.26 36.63 12.66
CA ARG A 221 -0.66 37.37 11.52
C ARG A 221 -1.17 38.81 11.47
N GLN A 222 -2.48 39.02 11.64
CA GLN A 222 -3.06 40.36 11.63
C GLN A 222 -2.59 41.19 12.85
N GLU A 223 -2.39 40.56 14.01
CA GLU A 223 -1.84 41.23 15.19
C GLU A 223 -0.36 41.66 14.99
N GLU A 224 0.45 40.79 14.38
CA GLU A 224 1.84 41.11 14.03
C GLU A 224 1.93 42.25 13.00
N GLU A 225 1.11 42.20 11.94
CA GLU A 225 1.03 43.27 10.95
C GLU A 225 0.62 44.62 11.60
N ARG A 226 -0.34 44.61 12.51
CA ARG A 226 -0.79 45.79 13.23
C ARG A 226 0.34 46.35 14.10
N ARG A 227 1.06 45.51 14.84
CA ARG A 227 2.22 45.92 15.66
C ARG A 227 3.30 46.53 14.80
N LEU A 228 3.62 45.89 13.67
CA LEU A 228 4.63 46.41 12.74
C LEU A 228 4.24 47.76 12.16
N MET A 229 2.98 47.96 11.80
CA MET A 229 2.46 49.25 11.32
C MET A 229 2.47 50.35 12.39
N GLU A 230 2.21 50.00 13.67
CA GLU A 230 2.32 50.92 14.79
C GLU A 230 3.79 51.35 15.02
N GLU A 231 4.75 50.43 14.94
CA GLU A 231 6.19 50.72 15.05
C GLU A 231 6.65 51.60 13.90
N LEU A 232 6.24 51.33 12.67
CA LEU A 232 6.58 52.17 11.51
C LEU A 232 6.03 53.59 11.64
N LYS A 233 4.79 53.77 12.10
CA LYS A 233 4.22 55.11 12.35
C LYS A 233 4.96 55.87 13.43
N LYS A 234 5.43 55.19 14.47
CA LYS A 234 6.22 55.78 15.53
C LYS A 234 7.60 56.21 15.00
N TYR A 235 8.23 55.40 14.17
CA TYR A 235 9.50 55.74 13.53
C TYR A 235 9.38 56.97 12.62
N ASP A 236 8.33 57.05 11.79
CA ASP A 236 8.06 58.20 10.93
C ASP A 236 7.81 59.48 11.73
N SER A 237 7.14 59.41 12.89
CA SER A 237 6.88 60.58 13.74
C SER A 237 8.13 61.08 14.45
N ASP A 238 9.04 60.18 14.85
CA ASP A 238 10.26 60.51 15.57
C ASP A 238 11.38 61.02 14.65
N TYR A 239 11.37 60.67 13.35
CA TYR A 239 12.42 61.05 12.41
C TYR A 239 12.05 62.11 11.36
N LEU A 240 10.75 62.34 11.09
CA LEU A 240 10.29 63.32 10.09
C LEU A 240 9.66 64.59 10.70
N GLY A 241 9.69 64.73 12.04
CA GLY A 241 9.07 65.84 12.77
C GLY A 241 9.92 67.10 12.91
N GLU A 242 11.17 67.17 12.42
CA GLU A 242 12.08 68.33 12.56
C GLU A 242 12.70 68.75 11.20
N ASP A 243 11.83 69.13 10.25
CA ASP A 243 12.29 70.00 9.15
C ASP A 243 11.56 71.36 9.26
N GLU A 244 12.19 72.33 9.97
CA GLU A 244 11.80 73.70 9.95
C GLU A 244 11.79 74.23 8.51
N ALA A 245 10.71 74.88 8.12
CA ALA A 245 10.55 75.55 6.84
C ALA A 245 11.60 76.67 6.72
N PRO A 246 12.32 76.78 5.59
CA PRO A 246 13.26 77.90 5.39
C PRO A 246 12.50 79.22 5.31
N GLU A 247 12.89 80.19 6.16
CA GLU A 247 12.43 81.61 6.11
C GLU A 247 12.63 82.21 4.72
N THR A 248 11.55 82.64 4.12
CA THR A 248 11.57 83.43 2.88
C THR A 248 12.02 84.84 3.16
N GLU A 249 13.28 85.16 2.85
CA GLU A 249 13.77 86.55 2.78
C GLU A 249 12.99 87.33 1.70
N GLN A 250 12.41 88.44 2.11
CA GLN A 250 11.79 89.41 1.23
C GLN A 250 12.91 90.28 0.54
N PRO A 251 12.84 90.53 -0.77
CA PRO A 251 13.77 91.45 -1.41
C PRO A 251 13.38 92.88 -1.14
N HIS A 252 14.34 93.65 -0.54
CA HIS A 252 14.27 95.11 -0.45
C HIS A 252 14.33 95.73 -1.83
N SER A 253 13.35 96.59 -2.08
CA SER A 253 13.33 97.56 -3.16
C SER A 253 14.40 98.65 -3.05
N GLN A 254 15.24 98.82 -4.06
CA GLN A 254 15.62 100.16 -4.65
C GLN A 254 15.97 99.94 -6.12
#